data_fdcdfdbbcfd63c2beefdfbf43546429d
#
_entry.id   fdcdfdbbcfd63c2beefdfbf43546429d
#
_cell.length_a   1.000
_cell.length_b   1.000
_cell.length_c   1.000
_cell.angle_alpha   90.00
_cell.angle_beta   90.00
_cell.angle_gamma   90.00
#
_symmetry.space_group_name_H-M   'P 1'
#
loop_
_entity.id
_entity.type
_entity.pdbx_description
1 polymer ?
#
loop_
_entity_poly.entity_id
_entity_poly.type
_entity_poly.pdbx_seq_one_letter_code
_entity_poly.pdbx_strand_id
1 'polypeptide(L)'
;MFRFKNGFEWSPPRGSSPRFPVESLRAMDANDEIWFGADGKAGPSRKTFLADLLSEGPPSSTIWLHGETGHNHEAREEVKAANPDVPFGTPKPERLIKRVLELATNPNDLVLDSFLGSGTTAAVAHKMGRRWIGIEMGEHAATHCLPRLQKVLDGEQGGISQAVNWQGGGGFRFMRLGAPIFDADGCIHPEVRFATLAAFVWQQETGTAFD
;
A
#
# COMPACT_ATOMS: atom_id res chain seq x y z
N MET A 1 -37.67 26.59 6.19
CA MET A 1 -37.98 26.49 4.75
C MET A 1 -36.91 27.22 3.97
N PHE A 2 -36.33 26.60 2.95
CA PHE A 2 -35.32 27.21 2.08
C PHE A 2 -35.89 27.34 0.66
N ARG A 3 -35.73 28.51 0.03
CA ARG A 3 -36.17 28.77 -1.35
C ARG A 3 -34.96 28.90 -2.25
N PHE A 4 -34.87 28.00 -3.23
CA PHE A 4 -33.79 27.95 -4.24
C PHE A 4 -34.03 28.95 -5.36
N LYS A 5 -33.01 29.30 -6.14
CA LYS A 5 -33.05 30.25 -7.23
C LYS A 5 -34.04 29.86 -8.34
N ASN A 6 -34.31 28.57 -8.53
CA ASN A 6 -35.31 28.07 -9.46
C ASN A 6 -36.75 28.18 -8.94
N GLY A 7 -36.95 28.77 -7.73
CA GLY A 7 -38.27 28.93 -7.12
C GLY A 7 -38.73 27.71 -6.30
N PHE A 8 -37.98 26.62 -6.29
CA PHE A 8 -38.32 25.41 -5.50
C PHE A 8 -38.20 25.70 -4.01
N GLU A 9 -39.25 25.38 -3.25
CA GLU A 9 -39.26 25.53 -1.80
C GLU A 9 -39.12 24.17 -1.13
N TRP A 10 -38.20 24.07 -0.18
CA TRP A 10 -37.89 22.82 0.47
C TRP A 10 -37.72 23.00 2.00
N SER A 11 -38.17 22.00 2.71
CA SER A 11 -37.86 21.82 4.13
C SER A 11 -37.47 20.36 4.36
N PRO A 12 -36.53 20.08 5.28
CA PRO A 12 -36.20 18.73 5.63
C PRO A 12 -37.45 17.96 6.14
N PRO A 13 -37.53 16.64 5.95
CA PRO A 13 -38.59 15.83 6.49
C PRO A 13 -38.73 15.99 8.01
N ARG A 14 -39.95 15.84 8.54
CA ARG A 14 -40.19 15.95 9.99
C ARG A 14 -39.24 15.01 10.76
N GLY A 15 -38.55 15.56 11.78
CA GLY A 15 -37.62 14.80 12.60
C GLY A 15 -36.20 14.64 12.00
N SER A 16 -35.92 15.28 10.85
CA SER A 16 -34.60 15.33 10.27
C SER A 16 -34.03 16.76 10.19
N SER A 17 -32.72 16.88 10.18
CA SER A 17 -32.02 18.14 9.95
C SER A 17 -31.46 18.18 8.51
N PRO A 18 -31.32 19.39 7.91
CA PRO A 18 -30.62 19.51 6.63
C PRO A 18 -29.19 18.96 6.75
N ARG A 19 -28.73 18.27 5.72
CA ARG A 19 -27.34 17.76 5.67
C ARG A 19 -26.30 18.90 5.62
N PHE A 20 -26.71 20.05 5.10
CA PHE A 20 -25.83 21.22 4.95
C PHE A 20 -26.43 22.44 5.64
N PRO A 21 -25.60 23.31 6.24
CA PRO A 21 -26.02 24.63 6.74
C PRO A 21 -26.66 25.48 5.65
N VAL A 22 -27.45 26.46 6.06
CA VAL A 22 -28.18 27.37 5.11
C VAL A 22 -27.22 28.14 4.21
N GLU A 23 -26.10 28.60 4.75
CA GLU A 23 -25.06 29.30 3.99
C GLU A 23 -24.46 28.39 2.90
N SER A 24 -24.17 27.15 3.22
CA SER A 24 -23.66 26.17 2.25
C SER A 24 -24.69 25.85 1.17
N LEU A 25 -25.98 25.75 1.53
CA LEU A 25 -27.05 25.55 0.55
C LEU A 25 -27.18 26.75 -0.40
N ARG A 26 -27.02 27.97 0.09
CA ARG A 26 -27.02 29.19 -0.74
C ARG A 26 -25.85 29.22 -1.70
N ALA A 27 -24.65 28.90 -1.22
CA ALA A 27 -23.46 28.86 -2.05
C ALA A 27 -23.59 27.80 -3.17
N MET A 28 -24.03 26.58 -2.82
CA MET A 28 -24.27 25.49 -3.78
C MET A 28 -25.35 25.84 -4.81
N ASP A 29 -26.42 26.53 -4.40
CA ASP A 29 -27.49 26.99 -5.30
C ASP A 29 -27.00 28.09 -6.26
N ALA A 30 -26.22 29.06 -5.75
CA ALA A 30 -25.59 30.10 -6.59
C ALA A 30 -24.65 29.48 -7.63
N ASN A 31 -23.89 28.43 -7.27
CA ASN A 31 -22.93 27.76 -8.13
C ASN A 31 -23.53 26.68 -9.05
N ASP A 32 -24.85 26.51 -9.10
CA ASP A 32 -25.50 25.43 -9.87
C ASP A 32 -25.15 24.01 -9.41
N GLU A 33 -24.76 23.81 -8.15
CA GLU A 33 -24.36 22.53 -7.58
C GLU A 33 -25.54 21.68 -7.06
N ILE A 34 -26.80 22.17 -7.21
CA ILE A 34 -27.99 21.45 -6.73
C ILE A 34 -28.75 20.82 -7.89
N TRP A 35 -29.13 19.56 -7.71
CA TRP A 35 -29.96 18.79 -8.64
C TRP A 35 -31.34 18.52 -8.03
N PHE A 36 -32.39 18.74 -8.83
CA PHE A 36 -33.80 18.57 -8.42
C PHE A 36 -34.50 17.45 -9.21
N GLY A 37 -33.76 16.45 -9.67
CA GLY A 37 -34.30 15.43 -10.57
C GLY A 37 -34.40 15.87 -12.02
N ALA A 38 -34.73 14.94 -12.92
CA ALA A 38 -34.85 15.23 -14.33
C ALA A 38 -36.01 16.17 -14.66
N ASP A 39 -37.04 16.15 -13.84
CA ASP A 39 -38.26 17.00 -13.97
C ASP A 39 -38.19 18.29 -13.12
N GLY A 40 -37.11 18.51 -12.40
CA GLY A 40 -36.92 19.67 -11.53
C GLY A 40 -37.77 19.68 -10.25
N LYS A 41 -38.44 18.58 -9.90
CA LYS A 41 -39.39 18.48 -8.78
C LYS A 41 -38.94 17.59 -7.63
N ALA A 42 -37.83 16.89 -7.79
CA ALA A 42 -37.29 16.06 -6.72
C ALA A 42 -36.65 16.90 -5.60
N GLY A 43 -36.50 16.33 -4.41
CA GLY A 43 -35.78 16.95 -3.31
C GLY A 43 -34.35 17.32 -3.72
N PRO A 44 -33.76 18.38 -3.10
CA PRO A 44 -32.44 18.87 -3.49
C PRO A 44 -31.35 17.83 -3.19
N SER A 45 -30.53 17.54 -4.18
CA SER A 45 -29.36 16.67 -4.11
C SER A 45 -28.14 17.43 -4.62
N ARG A 46 -26.97 17.25 -3.98
CA ARG A 46 -25.73 17.84 -4.48
C ARG A 46 -25.31 17.15 -5.78
N LYS A 47 -24.98 17.95 -6.80
CA LYS A 47 -24.37 17.43 -8.03
C LYS A 47 -22.94 16.98 -7.73
N THR A 48 -22.53 15.90 -8.37
CA THR A 48 -21.13 15.53 -8.51
C THR A 48 -20.78 15.68 -9.97
N PHE A 49 -19.81 16.53 -10.29
CA PHE A 49 -19.44 16.80 -11.67
C PHE A 49 -18.51 15.69 -12.17
N LEU A 50 -18.69 15.31 -13.42
CA LEU A 50 -17.87 14.28 -14.06
C LEU A 50 -16.38 14.65 -14.07
N ALA A 51 -16.06 15.92 -14.22
CA ALA A 51 -14.68 16.41 -14.17
C ALA A 51 -13.99 16.12 -12.84
N ASP A 52 -14.70 16.31 -11.72
CA ASP A 52 -14.21 16.02 -10.36
C ASP A 52 -14.00 14.52 -10.18
N LEU A 53 -14.96 13.71 -10.62
CA LEU A 53 -14.87 12.24 -10.59
C LEU A 53 -13.71 11.69 -11.42
N LEU A 54 -13.42 12.31 -12.56
CA LEU A 54 -12.30 11.91 -13.42
C LEU A 54 -10.95 12.28 -12.82
N SER A 55 -10.87 13.35 -12.02
CA SER A 55 -9.64 13.78 -11.36
C SER A 55 -9.35 12.97 -10.09
N GLU A 56 -10.36 12.66 -9.28
CA GLU A 56 -10.21 11.96 -8.01
C GLU A 56 -10.38 10.44 -8.14
N GLY A 57 -11.08 9.98 -9.18
CA GLY A 57 -11.49 8.60 -9.35
C GLY A 57 -12.61 8.18 -8.37
N PRO A 58 -13.26 7.04 -8.60
CA PRO A 58 -14.21 6.48 -7.64
C PRO A 58 -13.48 5.93 -6.41
N PRO A 59 -14.07 6.03 -5.20
CA PRO A 59 -13.49 5.40 -4.02
C PRO A 59 -13.31 3.90 -4.24
N SER A 60 -12.21 3.36 -3.72
CA SER A 60 -11.95 1.92 -3.82
C SER A 60 -13.04 1.11 -3.13
N SER A 61 -13.44 0.01 -3.75
CA SER A 61 -14.35 -0.96 -3.12
C SER A 61 -13.71 -1.55 -1.86
N THR A 62 -14.51 -1.77 -0.83
CA THR A 62 -14.10 -2.48 0.40
C THR A 62 -14.10 -4.01 0.23
N ILE A 63 -14.68 -4.51 -0.86
CA ILE A 63 -14.70 -5.94 -1.22
C ILE A 63 -13.85 -6.11 -2.47
N TRP A 64 -12.84 -6.98 -2.38
CA TRP A 64 -11.94 -7.32 -3.48
C TRP A 64 -12.15 -8.78 -3.86
N LEU A 65 -12.62 -9.00 -5.06
CA LEU A 65 -12.91 -10.33 -5.56
C LEU A 65 -11.61 -11.05 -5.97
N HIS A 66 -11.56 -12.35 -5.75
CA HIS A 66 -10.38 -13.17 -6.10
C HIS A 66 -10.04 -13.12 -7.60
N GLY A 67 -11.00 -12.86 -8.47
CA GLY A 67 -10.75 -12.66 -9.91
C GLY A 67 -9.84 -11.45 -10.19
N GLU A 68 -9.89 -10.41 -9.33
CA GLU A 68 -9.09 -9.19 -9.45
C GLU A 68 -7.76 -9.29 -8.70
N THR A 69 -7.79 -9.84 -7.49
CA THR A 69 -6.66 -9.82 -6.56
C THR A 69 -5.93 -11.15 -6.40
N GLY A 70 -6.37 -12.20 -7.09
CA GLY A 70 -5.77 -13.53 -6.98
C GLY A 70 -6.29 -14.33 -5.80
N HIS A 71 -5.83 -15.57 -5.69
CA HIS A 71 -6.17 -16.50 -4.63
C HIS A 71 -4.95 -17.33 -4.21
N ASN A 72 -5.09 -18.13 -3.14
CA ASN A 72 -3.98 -18.88 -2.55
C ASN A 72 -3.32 -19.89 -3.51
N HIS A 73 -4.05 -20.46 -4.46
CA HIS A 73 -3.46 -21.37 -5.45
C HIS A 73 -2.52 -20.63 -6.39
N GLU A 74 -2.95 -19.49 -6.94
CA GLU A 74 -2.11 -18.61 -7.77
C GLU A 74 -0.83 -18.22 -7.02
N ALA A 75 -0.96 -17.78 -5.76
CA ALA A 75 0.19 -17.42 -4.93
C ALA A 75 1.18 -18.58 -4.74
N ARG A 76 0.70 -19.81 -4.61
CA ARG A 76 1.57 -21.00 -4.51
C ARG A 76 2.32 -21.27 -5.81
N GLU A 77 1.66 -21.13 -6.95
CA GLU A 77 2.32 -21.29 -8.25
C GLU A 77 3.37 -20.20 -8.48
N GLU A 78 3.12 -18.95 -8.07
CA GLU A 78 4.11 -17.87 -8.13
C GLU A 78 5.36 -18.22 -7.28
N VAL A 79 5.18 -18.68 -6.04
CA VAL A 79 6.30 -19.07 -5.17
C VAL A 79 7.02 -20.29 -5.70
N LYS A 80 6.30 -21.30 -6.19
CA LYS A 80 6.87 -22.50 -6.80
C LYS A 80 7.68 -22.18 -8.05
N ALA A 81 7.24 -21.25 -8.87
CA ALA A 81 8.02 -20.78 -10.02
C ALA A 81 9.33 -20.11 -9.59
N ALA A 82 9.33 -19.40 -8.46
CA ALA A 82 10.52 -18.81 -7.88
C ALA A 82 11.43 -19.83 -7.20
N ASN A 83 10.87 -20.83 -6.50
CA ASN A 83 11.61 -21.87 -5.77
C ASN A 83 10.86 -23.22 -5.81
N PRO A 84 11.08 -24.06 -6.83
CA PRO A 84 10.31 -25.29 -7.04
C PRO A 84 10.48 -26.33 -5.92
N ASP A 85 11.63 -26.36 -5.27
CA ASP A 85 12.03 -27.42 -4.35
C ASP A 85 11.57 -27.16 -2.91
N VAL A 86 11.20 -25.92 -2.59
CA VAL A 86 10.86 -25.51 -1.22
C VAL A 86 9.46 -24.90 -1.19
N PRO A 87 8.43 -25.65 -0.82
CA PRO A 87 7.06 -25.13 -0.77
C PRO A 87 6.88 -24.12 0.37
N PHE A 88 6.10 -23.06 0.12
CA PHE A 88 5.66 -22.12 1.16
C PHE A 88 4.17 -22.31 1.46
N GLY A 89 3.81 -22.36 2.74
CA GLY A 89 2.46 -22.76 3.16
C GLY A 89 1.35 -21.80 2.74
N THR A 90 1.54 -20.52 3.01
CA THR A 90 0.48 -19.49 2.85
C THR A 90 0.98 -18.21 2.19
N PRO A 91 1.50 -18.26 0.96
CA PRO A 91 1.92 -17.05 0.25
C PRO A 91 0.72 -16.17 -0.09
N LYS A 92 0.95 -14.89 -0.35
CA LYS A 92 -0.04 -13.97 -0.89
C LYS A 92 0.21 -13.77 -2.38
N PRO A 93 -0.85 -13.67 -3.23
CA PRO A 93 -0.67 -13.42 -4.65
C PRO A 93 -0.15 -12.00 -4.90
N GLU A 94 0.70 -11.84 -5.89
CA GLU A 94 1.28 -10.53 -6.23
C GLU A 94 0.21 -9.51 -6.60
N ARG A 95 -0.88 -9.93 -7.24
CA ARG A 95 -2.01 -9.04 -7.59
C ARG A 95 -2.69 -8.42 -6.37
N LEU A 96 -2.77 -9.13 -5.24
CA LEU A 96 -3.30 -8.59 -4.00
C LEU A 96 -2.40 -7.48 -3.46
N ILE A 97 -1.10 -7.75 -3.37
CA ILE A 97 -0.13 -6.77 -2.87
C ILE A 97 -0.02 -5.57 -3.81
N LYS A 98 -0.07 -5.80 -5.13
CA LYS A 98 -0.15 -4.72 -6.13
C LYS A 98 -1.31 -3.78 -5.83
N ARG A 99 -2.52 -4.32 -5.59
CA ARG A 99 -3.70 -3.51 -5.26
C ARG A 99 -3.50 -2.69 -3.98
N VAL A 100 -2.91 -3.29 -2.95
CA VAL A 100 -2.58 -2.58 -1.69
C VAL A 100 -1.63 -1.42 -1.97
N LEU A 101 -0.54 -1.67 -2.69
CA LEU A 101 0.47 -0.64 -2.97
C LEU A 101 -0.03 0.47 -3.91
N GLU A 102 -0.91 0.15 -4.86
CA GLU A 102 -1.56 1.16 -5.71
C GLU A 102 -2.42 2.15 -4.91
N LEU A 103 -3.09 1.66 -3.87
CA LEU A 103 -3.97 2.49 -3.03
C LEU A 103 -3.22 3.27 -1.95
N ALA A 104 -2.10 2.75 -1.47
CA ALA A 104 -1.44 3.26 -0.28
C ALA A 104 -0.10 3.97 -0.56
N THR A 105 0.45 3.87 -1.77
CA THR A 105 1.80 4.37 -2.07
C THR A 105 1.93 4.96 -3.47
N ASN A 106 2.91 5.86 -3.62
CA ASN A 106 3.37 6.38 -4.89
C ASN A 106 4.71 5.73 -5.31
N PRO A 107 5.14 5.86 -6.57
CA PRO A 107 6.50 5.50 -6.97
C PRO A 107 7.57 6.14 -6.07
N ASN A 108 8.62 5.38 -5.73
CA ASN A 108 9.71 5.73 -4.83
C ASN A 108 9.36 5.82 -3.33
N ASP A 109 8.11 5.65 -2.92
CA ASP A 109 7.77 5.53 -1.50
C ASP A 109 8.46 4.31 -0.87
N LEU A 110 8.62 4.37 0.45
CA LEU A 110 9.22 3.28 1.23
C LEU A 110 8.14 2.37 1.80
N VAL A 111 8.18 1.11 1.43
CA VAL A 111 7.31 0.04 1.92
C VAL A 111 8.05 -0.78 2.97
N LEU A 112 7.46 -0.97 4.14
CA LEU A 112 7.98 -1.84 5.19
C LEU A 112 7.06 -3.06 5.35
N ASP A 113 7.64 -4.26 5.29
CA ASP A 113 6.97 -5.50 5.69
C ASP A 113 7.83 -6.21 6.75
N SER A 114 7.34 -6.20 7.99
CA SER A 114 8.02 -6.79 9.14
C SER A 114 7.78 -8.30 9.32
N PHE A 115 6.98 -8.92 8.45
CA PHE A 115 6.68 -10.36 8.42
C PHE A 115 6.69 -10.85 6.97
N LEU A 116 7.84 -10.69 6.30
CA LEU A 116 7.97 -10.77 4.86
C LEU A 116 7.57 -12.14 4.26
N GLY A 117 7.68 -13.22 5.04
CA GLY A 117 7.26 -14.55 4.65
C GLY A 117 7.95 -15.05 3.37
N SER A 118 7.19 -15.19 2.29
CA SER A 118 7.71 -15.64 0.99
C SER A 118 8.30 -14.51 0.12
N GLY A 119 8.38 -13.28 0.61
CA GLY A 119 8.94 -12.16 -0.12
C GLY A 119 8.00 -11.47 -1.12
N THR A 120 6.69 -11.75 -1.08
CA THR A 120 5.75 -11.18 -2.06
C THR A 120 5.72 -9.67 -2.03
N THR A 121 5.67 -9.05 -0.84
CA THR A 121 5.63 -7.59 -0.71
C THR A 121 6.87 -6.93 -1.31
N ALA A 122 8.05 -7.46 -1.02
CA ALA A 122 9.31 -6.95 -1.57
C ALA A 122 9.38 -7.10 -3.10
N ALA A 123 8.97 -8.26 -3.63
CA ALA A 123 8.90 -8.50 -5.06
C ALA A 123 7.98 -7.50 -5.78
N VAL A 124 6.77 -7.31 -5.28
CA VAL A 124 5.79 -6.38 -5.86
C VAL A 124 6.25 -4.94 -5.74
N ALA A 125 6.76 -4.51 -4.56
CA ALA A 125 7.28 -3.17 -4.35
C ALA A 125 8.42 -2.87 -5.32
N HIS A 126 9.34 -3.81 -5.51
CA HIS A 126 10.46 -3.68 -6.45
C HIS A 126 9.99 -3.53 -7.90
N LYS A 127 9.11 -4.44 -8.38
CA LYS A 127 8.52 -4.39 -9.73
C LYS A 127 7.75 -3.09 -10.00
N MET A 128 7.16 -2.50 -8.98
CA MET A 128 6.39 -1.26 -9.07
C MET A 128 7.23 0.01 -8.83
N GLY A 129 8.56 -0.10 -8.68
CA GLY A 129 9.44 1.05 -8.45
C GLY A 129 9.28 1.71 -7.07
N ARG A 130 8.92 0.94 -6.05
CA ARG A 130 8.93 1.36 -4.65
C ARG A 130 10.23 0.94 -4.00
N ARG A 131 10.70 1.72 -3.03
CA ARG A 131 11.75 1.28 -2.10
C ARG A 131 11.11 0.36 -1.08
N TRP A 132 11.86 -0.59 -0.55
CA TRP A 132 11.30 -1.51 0.45
C TRP A 132 12.32 -1.96 1.49
N ILE A 133 11.80 -2.28 2.67
CA ILE A 133 12.49 -2.96 3.75
C ILE A 133 11.64 -4.16 4.11
N GLY A 134 12.22 -5.36 4.07
CA GLY A 134 11.57 -6.60 4.47
C GLY A 134 12.30 -7.22 5.65
N ILE A 135 11.56 -7.67 6.64
CA ILE A 135 12.09 -8.38 7.82
C ILE A 135 11.44 -9.76 7.86
N GLU A 136 12.27 -10.79 7.99
CA GLU A 136 11.82 -12.16 8.16
C GLU A 136 12.73 -12.86 9.19
N MET A 137 12.11 -13.36 10.25
CA MET A 137 12.84 -13.98 11.35
C MET A 137 13.23 -15.45 11.04
N GLY A 138 12.44 -16.12 10.20
CA GLY A 138 12.64 -17.52 9.86
C GLY A 138 13.64 -17.72 8.72
N GLU A 139 14.01 -18.99 8.50
CA GLU A 139 14.86 -19.41 7.38
C GLU A 139 14.27 -19.02 6.00
N HIS A 140 13.01 -18.62 5.96
CA HIS A 140 12.32 -18.15 4.77
C HIS A 140 13.02 -16.93 4.12
N ALA A 141 13.70 -16.11 4.92
CA ALA A 141 14.53 -15.03 4.41
C ALA A 141 15.55 -15.52 3.38
N ALA A 142 16.25 -16.62 3.70
CA ALA A 142 17.28 -17.20 2.84
C ALA A 142 16.69 -18.18 1.81
N THR A 143 15.71 -19.00 2.22
CA THR A 143 15.21 -20.09 1.36
C THR A 143 14.13 -19.67 0.38
N HIS A 144 13.40 -18.57 0.63
CA HIS A 144 12.32 -18.09 -0.22
C HIS A 144 12.52 -16.66 -0.72
N CYS A 145 12.76 -15.69 0.20
CA CYS A 145 12.86 -14.29 -0.18
C CYS A 145 14.05 -14.05 -1.11
N LEU A 146 15.24 -14.54 -0.73
CA LEU A 146 16.47 -14.31 -1.50
C LEU A 146 16.38 -14.85 -2.93
N PRO A 147 16.03 -16.13 -3.21
CA PRO A 147 15.94 -16.64 -4.57
C PRO A 147 14.80 -15.99 -5.37
N ARG A 148 13.67 -15.65 -4.72
CA ARG A 148 12.59 -14.93 -5.39
C ARG A 148 13.04 -13.54 -5.86
N LEU A 149 13.67 -12.76 -4.97
CA LEU A 149 14.14 -11.43 -5.29
C LEU A 149 15.24 -11.44 -6.35
N GLN A 150 16.12 -12.46 -6.34
CA GLN A 150 17.11 -12.62 -7.41
C GLN A 150 16.42 -12.79 -8.77
N LYS A 151 15.41 -13.66 -8.89
CA LYS A 151 14.64 -13.83 -10.12
C LYS A 151 13.92 -12.55 -10.54
N VAL A 152 13.42 -11.75 -9.58
CA VAL A 152 12.85 -10.43 -9.88
C VAL A 152 13.89 -9.53 -10.52
N LEU A 153 15.12 -9.44 -9.98
CA LEU A 153 16.21 -8.66 -10.57
C LEU A 153 16.56 -9.16 -11.98
N ASP A 154 16.53 -10.48 -12.19
CA ASP A 154 16.81 -11.11 -13.49
C ASP A 154 15.68 -10.91 -14.51
N GLY A 155 14.57 -10.24 -14.13
CA GLY A 155 13.48 -9.91 -15.05
C GLY A 155 12.47 -11.03 -15.25
N GLU A 156 12.20 -11.85 -14.23
CA GLU A 156 11.17 -12.90 -14.32
C GLU A 156 9.80 -12.31 -14.73
N GLN A 157 9.03 -13.10 -15.50
CA GLN A 157 7.78 -12.64 -16.12
C GLN A 157 6.51 -13.20 -15.45
N GLY A 158 6.61 -13.73 -14.23
CA GLY A 158 5.48 -14.20 -13.43
C GLY A 158 4.76 -13.10 -12.65
N GLY A 159 3.71 -13.48 -11.95
CA GLY A 159 2.94 -12.57 -11.11
C GLY A 159 2.45 -11.33 -11.84
N ILE A 160 2.83 -10.15 -11.36
CA ILE A 160 2.43 -8.87 -11.94
C ILE A 160 3.39 -8.35 -13.01
N SER A 161 4.48 -9.03 -13.32
CA SER A 161 5.57 -8.53 -14.19
C SER A 161 5.07 -7.95 -15.51
N GLN A 162 4.19 -8.67 -16.21
CA GLN A 162 3.60 -8.18 -17.46
C GLN A 162 2.68 -6.96 -17.25
N ALA A 163 1.90 -6.95 -16.17
CA ALA A 163 0.96 -5.87 -15.89
C ALA A 163 1.66 -4.53 -15.57
N VAL A 164 2.90 -4.58 -15.06
CA VAL A 164 3.71 -3.40 -14.76
C VAL A 164 4.87 -3.21 -15.74
N ASN A 165 4.93 -4.00 -16.81
CA ASN A 165 5.99 -3.98 -17.83
C ASN A 165 7.39 -4.13 -17.22
N TRP A 166 7.54 -5.05 -16.27
CA TRP A 166 8.81 -5.32 -15.60
C TRP A 166 9.81 -5.98 -16.52
N GLN A 167 11.05 -5.48 -16.55
CA GLN A 167 12.13 -6.00 -17.42
C GLN A 167 13.37 -6.41 -16.60
N GLY A 168 13.28 -6.38 -15.28
CA GLY A 168 14.43 -6.65 -14.42
C GLY A 168 15.20 -5.41 -14.02
N GLY A 169 16.27 -5.64 -13.28
CA GLY A 169 17.20 -4.60 -12.82
C GLY A 169 17.01 -4.17 -11.38
N GLY A 170 17.78 -3.17 -10.97
CA GLY A 170 17.87 -2.72 -9.60
C GLY A 170 18.77 -3.59 -8.74
N GLY A 171 18.54 -3.59 -7.43
CA GLY A 171 19.31 -4.35 -6.46
C GLY A 171 18.73 -4.27 -5.07
N PHE A 172 19.19 -5.14 -4.17
CA PHE A 172 18.85 -5.12 -2.76
C PHE A 172 20.03 -5.55 -1.91
N ARG A 173 19.95 -5.28 -0.62
CA ARG A 173 20.91 -5.75 0.37
C ARG A 173 20.26 -6.82 1.22
N PHE A 174 20.89 -7.98 1.30
CA PHE A 174 20.49 -9.03 2.23
C PHE A 174 21.37 -8.95 3.47
N MET A 175 20.75 -8.75 4.63
CA MET A 175 21.44 -8.58 5.90
C MET A 175 21.01 -9.66 6.87
N ARG A 176 21.89 -10.07 7.76
CA ARG A 176 21.62 -10.95 8.91
C ARG A 176 21.99 -10.22 10.18
N LEU A 177 21.31 -10.55 11.27
CA LEU A 177 21.71 -10.08 12.57
C LEU A 177 23.09 -10.66 12.91
N GLY A 178 23.99 -9.79 13.36
CA GLY A 178 25.28 -10.16 13.91
C GLY A 178 25.20 -10.50 15.40
N ALA A 179 26.34 -10.53 16.06
CA ALA A 179 26.40 -10.65 17.50
C ALA A 179 25.65 -9.48 18.16
N PRO A 180 24.98 -9.70 19.31
CA PRO A 180 24.38 -8.62 20.08
C PRO A 180 25.48 -7.65 20.56
N ILE A 181 25.13 -6.38 20.73
CA ILE A 181 26.10 -5.35 21.20
C ILE A 181 26.62 -5.72 22.60
N PHE A 182 25.74 -6.21 23.46
CA PHE A 182 26.07 -6.64 24.82
C PHE A 182 25.84 -8.14 24.98
N ASP A 183 26.72 -8.78 25.74
CA ASP A 183 26.55 -10.17 26.17
C ASP A 183 25.55 -10.29 27.35
N ALA A 184 25.41 -11.52 27.87
CA ALA A 184 24.47 -11.80 28.98
C ALA A 184 24.85 -11.07 30.29
N ASP A 185 26.11 -10.70 30.46
CA ASP A 185 26.63 -10.01 31.65
C ASP A 185 26.60 -8.47 31.48
N GLY A 186 26.11 -7.96 30.33
CA GLY A 186 26.04 -6.54 30.00
C GLY A 186 27.37 -5.95 29.55
N CYS A 187 28.36 -6.78 29.28
CA CYS A 187 29.64 -6.35 28.67
C CYS A 187 29.51 -6.27 27.16
N ILE A 188 30.38 -5.48 26.53
CA ILE A 188 30.43 -5.40 25.06
C ILE A 188 30.84 -6.76 24.53
N HIS A 189 30.01 -7.32 23.63
CA HIS A 189 30.28 -8.63 23.05
C HIS A 189 31.60 -8.64 22.26
N PRO A 190 32.48 -9.63 22.42
CA PRO A 190 33.83 -9.64 21.83
C PRO A 190 33.88 -9.56 20.30
N GLU A 191 32.83 -9.99 19.63
CA GLU A 191 32.72 -9.92 18.15
C GLU A 191 32.25 -8.57 17.61
N VAL A 192 31.86 -7.64 18.49
CA VAL A 192 31.38 -6.33 18.07
C VAL A 192 32.56 -5.47 17.64
N ARG A 193 32.56 -5.05 16.38
CA ARG A 193 33.57 -4.16 15.84
C ARG A 193 33.39 -2.75 16.36
N PHE A 194 34.48 -2.02 16.52
CA PHE A 194 34.48 -0.63 16.99
C PHE A 194 33.51 0.26 16.17
N ALA A 195 33.50 0.14 14.84
CA ALA A 195 32.61 0.94 13.99
C ALA A 195 31.12 0.65 14.28
N THR A 196 30.76 -0.61 14.57
CA THR A 196 29.39 -0.99 14.95
C THR A 196 29.01 -0.41 16.30
N LEU A 197 29.94 -0.47 17.28
CA LEU A 197 29.74 0.14 18.59
C LEU A 197 29.60 1.65 18.51
N ALA A 198 30.46 2.31 17.73
CA ALA A 198 30.43 3.76 17.52
C ALA A 198 29.09 4.19 16.89
N ALA A 199 28.62 3.45 15.87
CA ALA A 199 27.32 3.71 15.24
C ALA A 199 26.16 3.51 16.22
N PHE A 200 26.23 2.49 17.07
CA PHE A 200 25.22 2.26 18.11
C PHE A 200 25.18 3.40 19.12
N VAL A 201 26.34 3.79 19.68
CA VAL A 201 26.44 4.88 20.67
C VAL A 201 25.94 6.19 20.03
N TRP A 202 26.37 6.48 18.82
CA TRP A 202 25.94 7.68 18.09
C TRP A 202 24.41 7.73 17.93
N GLN A 203 23.82 6.60 17.51
CA GLN A 203 22.37 6.48 17.35
C GLN A 203 21.63 6.71 18.68
N GLN A 204 22.15 6.17 19.80
CA GLN A 204 21.54 6.34 21.11
C GLN A 204 21.62 7.81 21.59
N GLU A 205 22.74 8.47 21.36
CA GLU A 205 22.98 9.84 21.84
C GLU A 205 22.32 10.91 20.95
N THR A 206 22.25 10.67 19.64
CA THR A 206 21.81 11.71 18.68
C THR A 206 20.47 11.42 18.01
N GLY A 207 20.01 10.16 18.01
CA GLY A 207 18.85 9.71 17.24
C GLY A 207 19.06 9.71 15.71
N THR A 208 20.28 9.96 15.24
CA THR A 208 20.62 10.05 13.81
C THR A 208 21.50 8.89 13.36
N ALA A 209 21.58 8.66 12.04
CA ALA A 209 22.52 7.68 11.49
C ALA A 209 23.97 8.14 11.70
N PHE A 210 24.88 7.18 11.91
CA PHE A 210 26.33 7.40 11.94
C PHE A 210 26.87 7.32 10.51
N ASP A 211 27.49 8.39 10.04
CA ASP A 211 28.13 8.52 8.72
C ASP A 211 29.59 8.07 8.74
#